data_f971625ad6d36f0e5e0b5242e82d84c6
#
_entry.id   f971625ad6d36f0e5e0b5242e82d84c6
#
_cell.length_a   1.000
_cell.length_b   1.000
_cell.length_c   1.000
_cell.angle_alpha   90.00
_cell.angle_beta   90.00
_cell.angle_gamma   90.00
#
_symmetry.space_group_name_H-M   'P 1'
#
loop_
_entity.id
_entity.type
_entity.pdbx_description
1 polymer ?
#
loop_
_entity_poly.entity_id
_entity_poly.type
_entity_poly.pdbx_seq_one_letter_code
_entity_poly.pdbx_strand_id
1 'polypeptide(L)'
;MRLSVGIITCNEENRIGRTLDSIKEIADEIIIVDSESEDKTVEIAKSKGAKVFVEKWKGYGLQKNSVLEKCKGEWILLIDADEVISLKLKKKIKNIIDNRNNEYNVYKIKLRNICFKKEIKFGGWDDYVIRLWRNGKVKINNREVHEEYVVEEGEKIGKLNEKIVHYTYDTIDQFLEKLNRYTTQSAIQYSKERKKADGRRRCGIFSE
;
A
#
# COMPACT_ATOMS: atom_id res chain seq x y z
N MET A 1 20.23 -3.17 8.50
CA MET A 1 18.78 -3.23 8.48
C MET A 1 18.36 -3.75 7.11
N ARG A 2 17.68 -4.90 7.06
CA ARG A 2 17.36 -5.58 5.80
C ARG A 2 15.96 -5.27 5.31
N LEU A 3 14.95 -5.29 6.20
CA LEU A 3 13.55 -5.08 5.82
C LEU A 3 12.90 -3.94 6.59
N SER A 4 12.46 -2.92 5.86
CA SER A 4 11.49 -1.93 6.35
C SER A 4 10.09 -2.35 5.93
N VAL A 5 9.15 -2.35 6.87
CA VAL A 5 7.73 -2.50 6.54
C VAL A 5 7.05 -1.14 6.67
N GLY A 6 6.47 -0.69 5.56
CA GLY A 6 5.75 0.58 5.46
C GLY A 6 4.24 0.40 5.48
N ILE A 7 3.53 1.27 6.20
CA ILE A 7 2.07 1.22 6.33
C ILE A 7 1.52 2.66 6.34
N ILE A 8 0.42 2.91 5.64
CA ILE A 8 -0.40 4.10 5.83
C ILE A 8 -1.65 3.75 6.64
N THR A 9 -2.09 4.63 7.53
CA THR A 9 -3.27 4.38 8.38
C THR A 9 -4.16 5.62 8.52
N CYS A 10 -5.45 5.37 8.77
CA CYS A 10 -6.41 6.35 9.26
C CYS A 10 -7.59 5.61 9.88
N ASN A 11 -7.76 5.72 11.21
CA ASN A 11 -8.87 5.10 11.97
C ASN A 11 -8.97 3.57 11.75
N GLU A 12 -7.89 2.85 12.06
CA GLU A 12 -7.77 1.40 11.88
C GLU A 12 -7.51 0.64 13.21
N GLU A 13 -8.00 1.16 14.35
CA GLU A 13 -7.77 0.57 15.68
C GLU A 13 -8.14 -0.91 15.76
N ASN A 14 -9.20 -1.32 15.05
CA ASN A 14 -9.70 -2.70 15.04
C ASN A 14 -8.86 -3.66 14.18
N ARG A 15 -7.96 -3.15 13.31
CA ARG A 15 -7.24 -3.95 12.32
C ARG A 15 -5.73 -3.85 12.45
N ILE A 16 -5.19 -2.66 12.76
CA ILE A 16 -3.76 -2.42 12.77
C ILE A 16 -2.99 -3.39 13.69
N GLY A 17 -3.58 -3.78 14.81
CA GLY A 17 -2.97 -4.69 15.76
C GLY A 17 -2.61 -6.05 15.16
N ARG A 18 -3.53 -6.68 14.42
CA ARG A 18 -3.30 -7.98 13.74
C ARG A 18 -2.33 -7.86 12.56
N THR A 19 -2.37 -6.74 11.84
CA THR A 19 -1.43 -6.44 10.75
C THR A 19 0.00 -6.42 11.29
N LEU A 20 0.24 -5.66 12.37
CA LEU A 20 1.54 -5.56 13.02
C LEU A 20 2.03 -6.89 13.59
N ASP A 21 1.16 -7.68 14.22
CA ASP A 21 1.52 -9.01 14.72
C ASP A 21 1.93 -9.96 13.59
N SER A 22 1.39 -9.75 12.38
CA SER A 22 1.74 -10.57 11.24
C SER A 22 3.15 -10.32 10.70
N ILE A 23 3.73 -9.15 10.94
CA ILE A 23 5.02 -8.71 10.33
C ILE A 23 6.17 -8.59 11.33
N LYS A 24 5.89 -8.47 12.63
CA LYS A 24 6.91 -8.16 13.67
C LYS A 24 8.13 -9.08 13.69
N GLU A 25 7.96 -10.35 13.28
CA GLU A 25 9.05 -11.34 13.30
C GLU A 25 10.03 -11.22 12.12
N ILE A 26 9.65 -10.48 11.08
CA ILE A 26 10.46 -10.32 9.86
C ILE A 26 10.92 -8.89 9.62
N ALA A 27 10.27 -7.90 10.23
CA ALA A 27 10.59 -6.49 10.07
C ALA A 27 11.75 -6.08 11.00
N ASP A 28 12.78 -5.45 10.44
CA ASP A 28 13.80 -4.77 11.25
C ASP A 28 13.33 -3.39 11.70
N GLU A 29 12.44 -2.77 10.92
CA GLU A 29 11.70 -1.58 11.31
C GLU A 29 10.30 -1.58 10.72
N ILE A 30 9.37 -0.96 11.44
CA ILE A 30 8.00 -0.71 10.98
C ILE A 30 7.78 0.80 10.99
N ILE A 31 7.49 1.35 9.81
CA ILE A 31 7.22 2.77 9.60
C ILE A 31 5.74 2.94 9.28
N ILE A 32 5.07 3.76 10.06
CA ILE A 32 3.66 4.09 9.86
C ILE A 32 3.54 5.59 9.61
N VAL A 33 2.83 5.97 8.54
CA VAL A 33 2.36 7.34 8.35
C VAL A 33 0.85 7.33 8.58
N ASP A 34 0.45 7.95 9.66
CA ASP A 34 -0.93 8.04 10.11
C ASP A 34 -1.57 9.35 9.66
N SER A 35 -2.78 9.28 9.14
CA SER A 35 -3.52 10.43 8.62
C SER A 35 -4.47 11.01 9.65
N GLU A 36 -3.89 11.50 10.79
CA GLU A 36 -4.62 12.15 11.88
C GLU A 36 -5.77 11.29 12.43
N SER A 37 -5.49 10.02 12.76
CA SER A 37 -6.46 9.12 13.38
C SER A 37 -6.98 9.68 14.71
N GLU A 38 -8.29 9.63 14.88
CA GLU A 38 -9.01 10.06 16.10
C GLU A 38 -9.28 8.91 17.08
N ASP A 39 -9.05 7.66 16.63
CA ASP A 39 -9.20 6.45 17.43
C ASP A 39 -7.86 5.99 18.05
N LYS A 40 -7.80 4.78 18.58
CA LYS A 40 -6.59 4.23 19.23
C LYS A 40 -5.53 3.70 18.25
N THR A 41 -5.65 3.95 16.95
CA THR A 41 -4.72 3.44 15.92
C THR A 41 -3.27 3.75 16.26
N VAL A 42 -2.96 5.02 16.55
CA VAL A 42 -1.60 5.48 16.85
C VAL A 42 -1.06 4.87 18.15
N GLU A 43 -1.89 4.79 19.19
CA GLU A 43 -1.53 4.16 20.47
C GLU A 43 -1.17 2.69 20.29
N ILE A 44 -2.04 1.93 19.62
CA ILE A 44 -1.83 0.51 19.33
C ILE A 44 -0.55 0.31 18.50
N ALA A 45 -0.35 1.12 17.49
CA ALA A 45 0.83 1.02 16.62
C ALA A 45 2.15 1.23 17.40
N LYS A 46 2.20 2.28 18.22
CA LYS A 46 3.38 2.56 19.07
C LYS A 46 3.63 1.47 20.10
N SER A 47 2.59 0.92 20.74
CA SER A 47 2.71 -0.16 21.73
C SER A 47 3.29 -1.44 21.13
N LYS A 48 3.14 -1.65 19.82
CA LYS A 48 3.72 -2.78 19.07
C LYS A 48 5.09 -2.48 18.44
N GLY A 49 5.71 -1.35 18.80
CA GLY A 49 7.06 -1.00 18.39
C GLY A 49 7.18 -0.32 17.03
N ALA A 50 6.08 0.12 16.42
CA ALA A 50 6.13 0.87 15.19
C ALA A 50 6.58 2.33 15.41
N LYS A 51 7.35 2.88 14.47
CA LYS A 51 7.65 4.31 14.38
C LYS A 51 6.51 5.01 13.66
N VAL A 52 5.72 5.80 14.37
CA VAL A 52 4.53 6.46 13.84
C VAL A 52 4.80 7.93 13.59
N PHE A 53 4.50 8.39 12.37
CA PHE A 53 4.52 9.78 11.94
C PHE A 53 3.09 10.20 11.62
N VAL A 54 2.60 11.24 12.29
CA VAL A 54 1.26 11.78 12.05
C VAL A 54 1.37 12.91 11.04
N GLU A 55 0.66 12.81 9.93
CA GLU A 55 0.69 13.75 8.82
C GLU A 55 -0.72 13.93 8.25
N LYS A 56 -1.04 15.14 7.77
CA LYS A 56 -2.29 15.39 7.05
C LYS A 56 -2.42 14.48 5.84
N TRP A 57 -3.65 14.10 5.52
CA TRP A 57 -3.93 13.34 4.32
C TRP A 57 -3.56 14.10 3.04
N LYS A 58 -2.78 13.48 2.15
CA LYS A 58 -2.26 14.07 0.90
C LYS A 58 -2.71 13.31 -0.35
N GLY A 59 -3.56 12.28 -0.21
CA GLY A 59 -3.86 11.30 -1.24
C GLY A 59 -2.98 10.05 -1.14
N TYR A 60 -3.45 8.92 -1.67
CA TYR A 60 -2.80 7.62 -1.48
C TYR A 60 -1.35 7.60 -1.96
N GLY A 61 -1.06 8.12 -3.16
CA GLY A 61 0.29 8.11 -3.72
C GLY A 61 1.28 8.91 -2.88
N LEU A 62 0.94 10.14 -2.50
CA LEU A 62 1.81 11.00 -1.67
C LEU A 62 1.98 10.46 -0.25
N GLN A 63 0.92 9.87 0.32
CA GLN A 63 1.00 9.29 1.67
C GLN A 63 1.92 8.06 1.68
N LYS A 64 1.83 7.19 0.66
CA LYS A 64 2.73 6.04 0.51
C LYS A 64 4.17 6.50 0.23
N ASN A 65 4.39 7.53 -0.60
CA ASN A 65 5.73 8.09 -0.81
C ASN A 65 6.33 8.63 0.50
N SER A 66 5.52 9.29 1.36
CA SER A 66 5.98 9.75 2.67
C SER A 66 6.45 8.59 3.57
N VAL A 67 5.81 7.41 3.48
CA VAL A 67 6.31 6.19 4.14
C VAL A 67 7.65 5.76 3.57
N LEU A 68 7.78 5.71 2.23
CA LEU A 68 8.99 5.24 1.55
C LEU A 68 10.20 6.10 1.89
N GLU A 69 10.05 7.43 1.98
CA GLU A 69 11.11 8.37 2.36
C GLU A 69 11.67 8.11 3.78
N LYS A 70 10.86 7.51 4.65
CA LYS A 70 11.24 7.20 6.04
C LYS A 70 11.81 5.79 6.20
N CYS A 71 11.60 4.91 5.23
CA CYS A 71 12.11 3.55 5.21
C CYS A 71 13.62 3.53 4.90
N LYS A 72 14.41 2.82 5.75
CA LYS A 72 15.87 2.74 5.63
C LYS A 72 16.39 1.34 5.30
N GLY A 73 15.51 0.35 5.23
CA GLY A 73 15.87 -1.03 4.89
C GLY A 73 16.35 -1.19 3.46
N GLU A 74 17.15 -2.22 3.21
CA GLU A 74 17.55 -2.65 1.88
C GLU A 74 16.35 -3.12 1.04
N TRP A 75 15.38 -3.75 1.71
CA TRP A 75 14.10 -4.15 1.16
C TRP A 75 12.96 -3.38 1.81
N ILE A 76 11.94 -3.12 1.02
CA ILE A 76 10.69 -2.49 1.48
C ILE A 76 9.54 -3.46 1.23
N LEU A 77 8.76 -3.73 2.27
CA LEU A 77 7.44 -4.36 2.18
C LEU A 77 6.40 -3.29 2.49
N LEU A 78 5.60 -2.91 1.49
CA LEU A 78 4.52 -1.94 1.68
C LEU A 78 3.19 -2.69 1.74
N ILE A 79 2.49 -2.57 2.86
CA ILE A 79 1.17 -3.20 3.10
C ILE A 79 0.19 -2.18 3.64
N ASP A 80 -1.10 -2.48 3.49
CA ASP A 80 -2.16 -1.64 4.03
C ASP A 80 -2.52 -2.08 5.48
N ALA A 81 -3.13 -1.19 6.26
CA ALA A 81 -3.42 -1.42 7.69
C ALA A 81 -4.40 -2.57 7.97
N ASP A 82 -5.13 -3.00 6.94
CA ASP A 82 -6.10 -4.11 6.95
C ASP A 82 -5.58 -5.39 6.25
N GLU A 83 -4.25 -5.44 5.97
CA GLU A 83 -3.58 -6.58 5.35
C GLU A 83 -2.77 -7.40 6.36
N VAL A 84 -2.84 -8.73 6.24
CA VAL A 84 -2.13 -9.69 7.11
C VAL A 84 -1.31 -10.63 6.24
N ILE A 85 -0.02 -10.76 6.52
CA ILE A 85 0.83 -11.71 5.77
C ILE A 85 0.69 -13.13 6.33
N SER A 86 0.53 -14.11 5.43
CA SER A 86 0.44 -15.52 5.83
C SER A 86 1.80 -16.05 6.34
N LEU A 87 1.78 -17.10 7.18
CA LEU A 87 3.02 -17.75 7.65
C LEU A 87 3.90 -18.26 6.50
N LYS A 88 3.29 -18.75 5.41
CA LYS A 88 4.02 -19.16 4.19
C LYS A 88 4.71 -17.97 3.53
N LEU A 89 4.01 -16.83 3.44
CA LEU A 89 4.57 -15.59 2.87
C LEU A 89 5.70 -15.05 3.75
N LYS A 90 5.56 -15.05 5.08
CA LYS A 90 6.65 -14.68 5.99
C LYS A 90 7.95 -15.44 5.69
N LYS A 91 7.86 -16.78 5.62
CA LYS A 91 9.02 -17.63 5.32
C LYS A 91 9.61 -17.31 3.95
N LYS A 92 8.76 -17.08 2.94
CA LYS A 92 9.22 -16.75 1.59
C LYS A 92 9.92 -15.41 1.53
N ILE A 93 9.37 -14.37 2.17
CA ILE A 93 10.00 -13.04 2.27
C ILE A 93 11.35 -13.16 2.97
N LYS A 94 11.42 -13.87 4.11
CA LYS A 94 12.67 -14.05 4.84
C LYS A 94 13.75 -14.70 3.96
N ASN A 95 13.40 -15.75 3.22
CA ASN A 95 14.33 -16.40 2.29
C ASN A 95 14.82 -15.45 1.18
N ILE A 96 13.93 -14.57 0.67
CA ILE A 96 14.30 -13.58 -0.34
C ILE A 96 15.27 -12.55 0.23
N ILE A 97 14.99 -11.96 1.38
CA ILE A 97 15.84 -10.92 1.97
C ILE A 97 17.19 -11.47 2.47
N ASP A 98 17.25 -12.76 2.82
CA ASP A 98 18.49 -13.42 3.25
C ASP A 98 19.38 -13.86 2.07
N ASN A 99 18.79 -14.04 0.88
CA ASN A 99 19.52 -14.42 -0.33
C ASN A 99 20.06 -13.17 -1.05
N ARG A 100 21.39 -13.04 -1.12
CA ARG A 100 22.02 -11.92 -1.83
C ARG A 100 21.96 -12.04 -3.36
N ASN A 101 21.76 -13.24 -3.89
CA ASN A 101 21.72 -13.54 -5.32
C ASN A 101 20.29 -13.71 -5.82
N ASN A 102 19.39 -12.76 -5.48
CA ASN A 102 18.03 -12.80 -6.01
C ASN A 102 18.00 -12.45 -7.48
N GLU A 103 17.23 -13.22 -8.25
CA GLU A 103 16.96 -12.96 -9.67
C GLU A 103 16.11 -11.68 -9.86
N TYR A 104 15.28 -11.35 -8.88
CA TYR A 104 14.33 -10.24 -8.95
C TYR A 104 14.57 -9.24 -7.83
N ASN A 105 14.46 -7.95 -8.16
CA ASN A 105 14.49 -6.85 -7.18
C ASN A 105 13.10 -6.34 -6.82
N VAL A 106 12.06 -6.79 -7.53
CA VAL A 106 10.66 -6.39 -7.33
C VAL A 106 9.78 -7.63 -7.38
N TYR A 107 8.83 -7.73 -6.46
CA TYR A 107 7.89 -8.85 -6.39
C TYR A 107 6.46 -8.36 -6.31
N LYS A 108 5.60 -8.99 -7.13
CA LYS A 108 4.15 -8.96 -6.97
C LYS A 108 3.72 -10.11 -6.06
N ILE A 109 2.86 -9.80 -5.11
CA ILE A 109 2.33 -10.76 -4.14
C ILE A 109 0.83 -10.92 -4.38
N LYS A 110 0.35 -12.17 -4.30
CA LYS A 110 -1.06 -12.49 -4.50
C LYS A 110 -1.90 -11.98 -3.33
N LEU A 111 -3.00 -11.26 -3.61
CA LEU A 111 -3.98 -10.88 -2.59
C LEU A 111 -5.01 -12.01 -2.39
N ARG A 112 -5.50 -12.11 -1.18
CA ARG A 112 -6.66 -12.90 -0.80
C ARG A 112 -7.66 -11.98 -0.10
N ASN A 113 -8.66 -11.54 -0.82
CA ASN A 113 -9.63 -10.58 -0.30
C ASN A 113 -10.73 -11.29 0.51
N ILE A 114 -10.93 -10.82 1.73
CA ILE A 114 -11.99 -11.26 2.64
C ILE A 114 -12.99 -10.12 2.79
N CYS A 115 -14.22 -10.37 2.38
CA CYS A 115 -15.33 -9.44 2.49
C CYS A 115 -16.48 -10.13 3.22
N PHE A 116 -17.01 -9.52 4.28
CA PHE A 116 -18.07 -10.10 5.11
C PHE A 116 -17.74 -11.54 5.57
N LYS A 117 -16.49 -11.74 6.03
CA LYS A 117 -15.95 -13.04 6.48
C LYS A 117 -15.86 -14.12 5.38
N LYS A 118 -16.11 -13.80 4.11
CA LYS A 118 -16.01 -14.72 2.97
C LYS A 118 -14.89 -14.32 2.01
N GLU A 119 -14.18 -15.29 1.45
CA GLU A 119 -13.18 -15.06 0.40
C GLU A 119 -13.86 -14.72 -0.92
N ILE A 120 -13.46 -13.60 -1.53
CA ILE A 120 -13.90 -13.22 -2.87
C ILE A 120 -12.85 -13.70 -3.87
N LYS A 121 -13.27 -14.53 -4.84
CA LYS A 121 -12.38 -15.14 -5.85
C LYS A 121 -12.64 -14.66 -7.27
N PHE A 122 -13.66 -13.84 -7.48
CA PHE A 122 -14.13 -13.43 -8.80
C PHE A 122 -14.22 -11.91 -8.90
N GLY A 123 -14.35 -11.37 -10.11
CA GLY A 123 -14.58 -9.95 -10.34
C GLY A 123 -13.32 -9.07 -10.23
N GLY A 124 -12.11 -9.61 -10.52
CA GLY A 124 -10.86 -8.84 -10.46
C GLY A 124 -10.27 -8.69 -9.05
N TRP A 125 -10.81 -9.41 -8.07
CA TRP A 125 -10.34 -9.35 -6.67
C TRP A 125 -9.21 -10.33 -6.33
N ASP A 126 -8.83 -11.24 -7.24
CA ASP A 126 -7.75 -12.22 -7.05
C ASP A 126 -6.54 -11.81 -7.91
N ASP A 127 -5.93 -10.68 -7.59
CA ASP A 127 -4.84 -10.10 -8.39
C ASP A 127 -3.50 -10.09 -7.64
N TYR A 128 -2.44 -9.87 -8.41
CA TYR A 128 -1.08 -9.69 -7.92
C TYR A 128 -0.75 -8.20 -7.84
N VAL A 129 -0.35 -7.74 -6.66
CA VAL A 129 0.04 -6.34 -6.42
C VAL A 129 1.52 -6.25 -6.06
N ILE A 130 2.21 -5.19 -6.50
CA ILE A 130 3.59 -4.92 -6.09
C ILE A 130 3.58 -4.57 -4.61
N ARG A 131 4.29 -5.36 -3.79
CA ARG A 131 4.34 -5.17 -2.35
C ARG A 131 5.75 -5.29 -1.75
N LEU A 132 6.68 -6.01 -2.40
CA LEU A 132 8.05 -6.21 -1.90
C LEU A 132 9.06 -5.82 -2.97
N TRP A 133 10.05 -4.98 -2.61
CA TRP A 133 11.10 -4.57 -3.55
C TRP A 133 12.36 -4.08 -2.84
N ARG A 134 13.50 -4.08 -3.56
CA ARG A 134 14.72 -3.40 -3.11
C ARG A 134 14.52 -1.90 -3.10
N ASN A 135 14.93 -1.25 -2.03
CA ASN A 135 14.80 0.19 -1.88
C ASN A 135 15.37 0.94 -3.09
N GLY A 136 14.63 1.93 -3.57
CA GLY A 136 14.98 2.70 -4.78
C GLY A 136 14.48 2.11 -6.11
N LYS A 137 13.99 0.83 -6.16
CA LYS A 137 13.57 0.18 -7.40
C LYS A 137 12.11 0.43 -7.81
N VAL A 138 11.32 1.01 -6.93
CA VAL A 138 9.91 1.34 -7.19
C VAL A 138 9.63 2.76 -6.72
N LYS A 139 8.92 3.52 -7.56
CA LYS A 139 8.34 4.82 -7.23
C LYS A 139 6.82 4.71 -7.29
N ILE A 140 6.11 5.52 -6.52
CA ILE A 140 4.65 5.57 -6.56
C ILE A 140 4.27 6.93 -7.16
N ASN A 141 3.38 6.93 -8.17
CA ASN A 141 2.92 8.20 -8.74
C ASN A 141 2.06 8.98 -7.72
N ASN A 142 1.94 10.30 -7.94
CA ASN A 142 1.26 11.20 -7.00
C ASN A 142 -0.26 11.29 -7.27
N ARG A 143 -0.91 10.22 -7.75
CA ARG A 143 -2.36 10.21 -7.94
C ARG A 143 -3.08 10.16 -6.60
N GLU A 144 -4.20 10.87 -6.50
CA GLU A 144 -5.03 10.88 -5.29
C GLU A 144 -5.73 9.53 -5.06
N VAL A 145 -6.17 8.89 -6.16
CA VAL A 145 -6.71 7.52 -6.21
C VAL A 145 -6.10 6.78 -7.40
N HIS A 146 -6.11 5.44 -7.34
CA HIS A 146 -5.49 4.57 -8.35
C HIS A 146 -4.00 4.88 -8.56
N GLU A 147 -3.27 4.94 -7.45
CA GLU A 147 -1.82 5.09 -7.49
C GLU A 147 -1.16 3.93 -8.27
N GLU A 148 -0.19 4.28 -9.08
CA GLU A 148 0.57 3.31 -9.88
C GLU A 148 1.98 3.14 -9.32
N TYR A 149 2.42 1.91 -9.23
CA TYR A 149 3.78 1.54 -8.88
C TYR A 149 4.63 1.52 -10.15
N VAL A 150 5.52 2.50 -10.27
CA VAL A 150 6.43 2.64 -11.40
C VAL A 150 7.73 1.93 -11.06
N VAL A 151 7.98 0.81 -11.74
CA VAL A 151 9.20 0.02 -11.57
C VAL A 151 10.30 0.60 -12.44
N GLU A 152 11.55 0.62 -11.96
CA GLU A 152 12.70 1.08 -12.71
C GLU A 152 12.85 0.28 -14.02
N GLU A 153 13.23 0.97 -15.09
CA GLU A 153 13.35 0.37 -16.43
C GLU A 153 14.38 -0.78 -16.42
N GLY A 154 14.04 -1.89 -17.09
CA GLY A 154 14.89 -3.09 -17.16
C GLY A 154 14.75 -4.05 -15.97
N GLU A 155 14.03 -3.68 -14.89
CA GLU A 155 13.83 -4.59 -13.76
C GLU A 155 12.82 -5.70 -14.07
N LYS A 156 13.20 -6.93 -13.77
CA LYS A 156 12.29 -8.07 -13.84
C LYS A 156 11.44 -8.16 -12.57
N ILE A 157 10.17 -8.51 -12.74
CA ILE A 157 9.21 -8.62 -11.63
C ILE A 157 8.92 -10.09 -11.32
N GLY A 158 9.30 -10.54 -10.14
CA GLY A 158 8.95 -11.86 -9.61
C GLY A 158 7.51 -11.94 -9.14
N LYS A 159 6.94 -13.14 -9.06
CA LYS A 159 5.59 -13.40 -8.54
C LYS A 159 5.65 -14.34 -7.36
N LEU A 160 4.95 -13.99 -6.27
CA LEU A 160 4.78 -14.84 -5.09
C LEU A 160 3.32 -15.29 -5.00
N ASN A 161 3.12 -16.61 -4.97
CA ASN A 161 1.79 -17.22 -4.87
C ASN A 161 1.30 -17.31 -3.42
N GLU A 162 2.21 -17.13 -2.46
CA GLU A 162 1.89 -16.96 -1.06
C GLU A 162 1.10 -15.65 -0.87
N LYS A 163 0.07 -15.71 -0.01
CA LYS A 163 -0.96 -14.65 -0.01
C LYS A 163 -0.79 -13.65 1.11
N ILE A 164 -1.06 -12.38 0.79
CA ILE A 164 -1.49 -11.37 1.76
C ILE A 164 -3.01 -11.53 1.90
N VAL A 165 -3.50 -11.64 3.12
CA VAL A 165 -4.94 -11.66 3.42
C VAL A 165 -5.39 -10.23 3.68
N HIS A 166 -6.25 -9.73 2.81
CA HIS A 166 -6.79 -8.37 2.88
C HIS A 166 -8.24 -8.41 3.38
N TYR A 167 -8.47 -7.84 4.54
CA TYR A 167 -9.79 -7.76 5.18
C TYR A 167 -10.49 -6.48 4.76
N THR A 168 -11.08 -6.51 3.57
CA THR A 168 -11.58 -5.31 2.87
C THR A 168 -12.76 -4.66 3.58
N TYR A 169 -13.77 -5.47 3.94
CA TYR A 169 -15.00 -5.00 4.60
C TYR A 169 -15.50 -6.02 5.62
N ASP A 170 -15.77 -5.55 6.84
CA ASP A 170 -16.37 -6.36 7.89
C ASP A 170 -17.90 -6.18 7.92
N THR A 171 -18.42 -4.97 7.56
CA THR A 171 -19.85 -4.63 7.55
C THR A 171 -20.28 -3.98 6.22
N ILE A 172 -21.60 -4.01 5.96
CA ILE A 172 -22.19 -3.34 4.79
C ILE A 172 -22.01 -1.82 4.90
N ASP A 173 -22.12 -1.26 6.09
CA ASP A 173 -21.92 0.19 6.31
C ASP A 173 -20.52 0.64 5.89
N GLN A 174 -19.49 -0.08 6.30
CA GLN A 174 -18.10 0.16 5.86
C GLN A 174 -17.95 0.08 4.34
N PHE A 175 -18.63 -0.88 3.70
CA PHE A 175 -18.63 -0.99 2.24
C PHE A 175 -19.25 0.24 1.58
N LEU A 176 -20.44 0.68 2.05
CA LEU A 176 -21.14 1.83 1.51
C LEU A 176 -20.37 3.14 1.73
N GLU A 177 -19.83 3.36 2.91
CA GLU A 177 -18.99 4.53 3.21
C GLU A 177 -17.76 4.61 2.30
N LYS A 178 -17.04 3.48 2.18
CA LYS A 178 -15.85 3.40 1.33
C LYS A 178 -16.22 3.58 -0.15
N LEU A 179 -17.31 2.98 -0.61
CA LEU A 179 -17.84 3.15 -1.97
C LEU A 179 -18.13 4.62 -2.28
N ASN A 180 -18.88 5.31 -1.40
CA ASN A 180 -19.21 6.73 -1.56
C ASN A 180 -17.95 7.61 -1.61
N ARG A 181 -16.99 7.35 -0.72
CA ARG A 181 -15.72 8.09 -0.69
C ARG A 181 -14.91 7.90 -1.96
N TYR A 182 -14.72 6.65 -2.43
CA TYR A 182 -13.94 6.36 -3.63
C TYR A 182 -14.59 6.88 -4.90
N THR A 183 -15.92 6.73 -5.06
CA THR A 183 -16.62 7.25 -6.23
C THR A 183 -16.57 8.77 -6.30
N THR A 184 -16.72 9.46 -5.18
CA THR A 184 -16.58 10.92 -5.09
C THR A 184 -15.16 11.38 -5.44
N GLN A 185 -14.13 10.75 -4.86
CA GLN A 185 -12.73 11.08 -5.16
C GLN A 185 -12.38 10.82 -6.62
N SER A 186 -12.83 9.71 -7.20
CA SER A 186 -12.65 9.40 -8.61
C SER A 186 -13.30 10.44 -9.51
N ALA A 187 -14.54 10.84 -9.22
CA ALA A 187 -15.23 11.88 -9.99
C ALA A 187 -14.49 13.23 -9.96
N ILE A 188 -13.97 13.63 -8.80
CA ILE A 188 -13.15 14.84 -8.64
C ILE A 188 -11.86 14.72 -9.46
N GLN A 189 -11.16 13.60 -9.39
CA GLN A 189 -9.93 13.38 -10.16
C GLN A 189 -10.18 13.44 -11.66
N TYR A 190 -11.18 12.73 -12.19
CA TYR A 190 -11.54 12.79 -13.61
C TYR A 190 -11.92 14.20 -14.07
N SER A 191 -12.62 14.98 -13.23
CA SER A 191 -12.94 16.38 -13.54
C SER A 191 -11.68 17.24 -13.65
N LYS A 192 -10.70 17.06 -12.75
CA LYS A 192 -9.41 17.77 -12.80
C LYS A 192 -8.59 17.41 -14.05
N GLU A 193 -8.55 16.12 -14.41
CA GLU A 193 -7.82 15.62 -15.59
C GLU A 193 -8.44 16.15 -16.88
N ARG A 194 -9.78 16.17 -16.99
CA ARG A 194 -10.49 16.74 -18.15
C ARG A 194 -10.22 18.23 -18.31
N LYS A 195 -10.27 19.02 -17.23
CA LYS A 195 -9.93 20.46 -17.28
C LYS A 195 -8.49 20.70 -17.74
N LYS A 196 -7.52 19.85 -17.32
CA LYS A 196 -6.13 19.95 -17.79
C LYS A 196 -5.99 19.61 -19.29
N ALA A 197 -6.75 18.65 -19.80
CA ALA A 197 -6.77 18.29 -21.21
C ALA A 197 -7.37 19.40 -22.07
N ASP A 198 -8.48 20.01 -21.66
CA ASP A 198 -9.13 21.13 -22.35
C ASP A 198 -8.28 22.40 -22.30
N GLY A 199 -7.59 22.68 -21.18
CA GLY A 199 -6.65 23.80 -21.07
C GLY A 199 -5.46 23.68 -22.01
N ARG A 200 -4.91 22.46 -22.21
CA ARG A 200 -3.83 22.22 -23.20
C ARG A 200 -4.29 22.41 -24.65
N ARG A 201 -5.55 22.04 -24.97
CA ARG A 201 -6.12 22.31 -26.31
C ARG A 201 -6.31 23.77 -26.60
N ARG A 202 -6.63 24.61 -25.60
CA ARG A 202 -6.77 26.07 -25.76
C ARG A 202 -5.43 26.79 -25.91
N CYS A 203 -4.34 26.33 -25.29
CA CYS A 203 -3.00 26.91 -25.46
C CYS A 203 -2.35 26.58 -26.81
N GLY A 204 -2.85 25.58 -27.56
CA GLY A 204 -2.30 25.18 -28.86
C GLY A 204 -2.91 25.93 -30.07
N ILE A 205 -3.83 26.88 -29.86
CA ILE A 205 -4.53 27.59 -30.94
C ILE A 205 -4.00 29.06 -31.18
N PHE A 206 -3.00 29.49 -30.42
CA PHE A 206 -2.37 30.80 -30.61
C PHE A 206 -0.87 30.65 -30.88
N SER A 207 -0.54 30.07 -32.04
CA SER A 207 0.78 30.23 -32.67
C SER A 207 0.62 29.98 -34.17
N GLU A 208 0.08 30.98 -34.88
CA GLU A 208 0.37 31.33 -36.26
C GLU A 208 0.49 32.86 -36.33
#